data_08de8abe5c48c6595d88792b7bdea0e5
#
_entry.id   08de8abe5c48c6595d88792b7bdea0e5
#
_cell.length_a   1.000
_cell.length_b   1.000
_cell.length_c   1.000
_cell.angle_alpha   90.00
_cell.angle_beta   90.00
_cell.angle_gamma   90.00
#
_symmetry.space_group_name_H-M   'P 1'
#
loop_
_entity.id
_entity.type
_entity.pdbx_description
1 polymer ?
#
loop_
_entity_poly.entity_id
_entity_poly.type
_entity_poly.pdbx_seq_one_letter_code
_entity_poly.pdbx_strand_id
1 'polypeptide(L)'
;MAKYNITYSCGHEGTVQLFGKSEERERKIKYYEEFGLCTECYKKQKQEENAKLGFLIGGSVADTLSEKGEIQVCLSFAGDTLPHKEEIKALGYRWTAVDASQMAYMRKPDMGWVKVVPYEHLEEEKEKAFAIGAKETEISDRELANQKERYQEMLSEQRIYKRNLRKKAPQDTSENREKQQMYEEKLRSLCPVEPDVIRGKYWNEKVYGKAGRYSIYPDSKRFEISDEEATALKKYLSDRAEYRKTKKKMEEEGFVVPAWA
;
A
#
# COMPACT_ATOMS: atom_id res chain seq x y z
N MET A 1 -7.13 35.12 -8.64
CA MET A 1 -8.11 34.04 -8.51
C MET A 1 -9.45 34.58 -8.88
N ALA A 2 -10.12 33.99 -9.89
CA ALA A 2 -11.44 34.42 -10.34
C ALA A 2 -12.34 33.21 -10.58
N LYS A 3 -13.65 33.40 -10.38
CA LYS A 3 -14.69 32.41 -10.69
C LYS A 3 -15.33 32.78 -12.01
N TYR A 4 -15.57 31.82 -12.87
CA TYR A 4 -16.18 31.97 -14.17
C TYR A 4 -17.33 31.00 -14.31
N ASN A 5 -18.47 31.50 -14.83
CA ASN A 5 -19.55 30.61 -15.25
C ASN A 5 -19.23 30.21 -16.69
N ILE A 6 -19.28 28.94 -16.97
CA ILE A 6 -18.97 28.35 -18.26
C ILE A 6 -20.04 27.33 -18.63
N THR A 7 -20.21 27.12 -19.93
CA THR A 7 -20.98 26.00 -20.47
C THR A 7 -20.00 24.95 -20.98
N TYR A 8 -19.99 23.76 -20.35
CA TYR A 8 -19.11 22.67 -20.76
C TYR A 8 -19.49 22.13 -22.14
N SER A 9 -18.57 21.41 -22.80
CA SER A 9 -18.83 20.74 -24.08
C SER A 9 -20.03 19.80 -24.06
N CYS A 10 -20.41 19.28 -22.90
CA CYS A 10 -21.62 18.50 -22.70
C CYS A 10 -22.92 19.30 -22.53
N GLY A 11 -22.88 20.62 -22.71
CA GLY A 11 -24.03 21.53 -22.61
C GLY A 11 -24.47 21.88 -21.19
N HIS A 12 -23.86 21.33 -20.14
CA HIS A 12 -24.17 21.70 -18.76
C HIS A 12 -23.40 22.95 -18.33
N GLU A 13 -24.08 23.80 -17.57
CA GLU A 13 -23.46 24.98 -16.96
C GLU A 13 -22.77 24.65 -15.67
N GLY A 14 -21.69 25.36 -15.35
CA GLY A 14 -20.98 25.23 -14.10
C GLY A 14 -20.06 26.40 -13.81
N THR A 15 -19.60 26.47 -12.57
CA THR A 15 -18.66 27.52 -12.13
C THR A 15 -17.28 26.92 -11.91
N VAL A 16 -16.28 27.44 -12.60
CA VAL A 16 -14.88 27.04 -12.43
C VAL A 16 -14.09 28.17 -11.78
N GLN A 17 -13.17 27.76 -10.90
CA GLN A 17 -12.25 28.66 -10.25
C GLN A 17 -10.86 28.54 -10.88
N LEU A 18 -10.39 29.61 -11.52
CA LEU A 18 -9.15 29.61 -12.26
C LEU A 18 -8.10 30.52 -11.63
N PHE A 19 -6.85 30.08 -11.72
CA PHE A 19 -5.67 30.78 -11.27
C PHE A 19 -4.75 31.09 -12.46
N GLY A 20 -3.86 32.05 -12.31
CA GLY A 20 -2.89 32.43 -13.33
C GLY A 20 -3.25 33.75 -14.03
N LYS A 21 -2.53 34.05 -15.09
CA LYS A 21 -2.71 35.27 -15.93
C LYS A 21 -4.02 35.19 -16.73
N SER A 22 -4.54 36.34 -17.19
CA SER A 22 -5.80 36.42 -17.95
C SER A 22 -5.81 35.48 -19.15
N GLU A 23 -4.77 35.51 -19.96
CA GLU A 23 -4.64 34.69 -21.18
C GLU A 23 -4.66 33.17 -20.87
N GLU A 24 -4.07 32.74 -19.72
CA GLU A 24 -4.10 31.35 -19.32
C GLU A 24 -5.50 30.92 -18.87
N ARG A 25 -6.20 31.82 -18.21
CA ARG A 25 -7.59 31.56 -17.77
C ARG A 25 -8.52 31.48 -18.97
N GLU A 26 -8.39 32.36 -19.94
CA GLU A 26 -9.18 32.35 -21.18
C GLU A 26 -8.94 31.04 -21.98
N ARG A 27 -7.68 30.61 -22.12
CA ARG A 27 -7.37 29.31 -22.75
C ARG A 27 -8.01 28.13 -22.03
N LYS A 28 -8.05 28.14 -20.67
CA LYS A 28 -8.71 27.11 -19.91
C LYS A 28 -10.23 27.15 -20.05
N ILE A 29 -10.84 28.32 -20.08
CA ILE A 29 -12.28 28.47 -20.33
C ILE A 29 -12.62 27.86 -21.68
N LYS A 30 -11.92 28.28 -22.75
CA LYS A 30 -12.12 27.74 -24.09
C LYS A 30 -11.95 26.21 -24.15
N TYR A 31 -10.94 25.67 -23.44
CA TYR A 31 -10.78 24.24 -23.33
C TYR A 31 -11.99 23.54 -22.68
N TYR A 32 -12.55 24.11 -21.61
CA TYR A 32 -13.74 23.52 -20.97
C TYR A 32 -14.98 23.60 -21.86
N GLU A 33 -15.14 24.67 -22.62
CA GLU A 33 -16.27 24.86 -23.54
C GLU A 33 -16.17 23.93 -24.76
N GLU A 34 -14.97 23.71 -25.29
CA GLU A 34 -14.76 22.87 -26.47
C GLU A 34 -14.62 21.37 -26.16
N PHE A 35 -13.96 21.02 -25.07
CA PHE A 35 -13.54 19.63 -24.77
C PHE A 35 -13.89 19.16 -23.37
N GLY A 36 -14.09 20.05 -22.40
CA GLY A 36 -14.27 19.71 -21.02
C GLY A 36 -15.69 19.23 -20.73
N LEU A 37 -15.79 18.07 -20.04
CA LEU A 37 -17.07 17.61 -19.51
C LEU A 37 -17.31 18.17 -18.11
N CYS A 38 -18.56 18.40 -17.73
CA CYS A 38 -18.91 18.66 -16.35
C CYS A 38 -18.62 17.43 -15.48
N THR A 39 -18.50 17.62 -14.17
CA THR A 39 -18.13 16.54 -13.23
C THR A 39 -19.05 15.33 -13.33
N GLU A 40 -20.34 15.55 -13.53
CA GLU A 40 -21.33 14.46 -13.62
C GLU A 40 -21.20 13.67 -14.92
N CYS A 41 -21.11 14.38 -16.06
CA CYS A 41 -20.91 13.74 -17.36
C CYS A 41 -19.58 12.98 -17.42
N TYR A 42 -18.52 13.55 -16.85
CA TYR A 42 -17.23 12.87 -16.76
C TYR A 42 -17.32 11.58 -15.91
N LYS A 43 -17.99 11.64 -14.75
CA LYS A 43 -18.20 10.45 -13.92
C LYS A 43 -19.00 9.38 -14.65
N LYS A 44 -20.08 9.78 -15.33
CA LYS A 44 -20.93 8.87 -16.11
C LYS A 44 -20.14 8.22 -17.24
N GLN A 45 -19.39 9.00 -18.01
CA GLN A 45 -18.53 8.46 -19.07
C GLN A 45 -17.50 7.45 -18.50
N LYS A 46 -16.85 7.78 -17.39
CA LYS A 46 -15.90 6.87 -16.73
C LYS A 46 -16.56 5.58 -16.22
N GLN A 47 -17.76 5.66 -15.69
CA GLN A 47 -18.52 4.48 -15.29
C GLN A 47 -18.87 3.60 -16.49
N GLU A 48 -19.30 4.19 -17.61
CA GLU A 48 -19.59 3.46 -18.84
C GLU A 48 -18.34 2.81 -19.45
N GLU A 49 -17.20 3.50 -19.43
CA GLU A 49 -15.91 2.95 -19.85
C GLU A 49 -15.48 1.77 -18.96
N ASN A 50 -15.58 1.92 -17.62
CA ASN A 50 -15.25 0.87 -16.68
C ASN A 50 -16.20 -0.34 -16.79
N ALA A 51 -17.49 -0.09 -16.98
CA ALA A 51 -18.47 -1.17 -17.18
C ALA A 51 -18.18 -2.00 -18.45
N LYS A 52 -17.68 -1.36 -19.52
CA LYS A 52 -17.24 -2.06 -20.74
C LYS A 52 -16.01 -2.96 -20.51
N LEU A 53 -15.10 -2.55 -19.63
CA LEU A 53 -13.94 -3.35 -19.25
C LEU A 53 -14.34 -4.56 -18.41
N GLY A 54 -15.45 -4.47 -17.67
CA GLY A 54 -15.88 -5.45 -16.68
C GLY A 54 -15.07 -5.36 -15.38
N PHE A 55 -15.32 -6.29 -14.47
CA PHE A 55 -14.62 -6.39 -13.19
C PHE A 55 -13.45 -7.35 -13.32
N LEU A 56 -12.22 -6.83 -13.21
CA LEU A 56 -11.00 -7.55 -13.55
C LEU A 56 -10.02 -7.58 -12.37
N ILE A 57 -9.27 -8.70 -12.27
CA ILE A 57 -8.10 -8.80 -11.41
C ILE A 57 -6.85 -9.09 -12.24
N GLY A 58 -5.76 -8.38 -11.95
CA GLY A 58 -4.44 -8.60 -12.54
C GLY A 58 -3.36 -8.61 -11.46
N GLY A 59 -2.18 -9.05 -11.84
CA GLY A 59 -1.05 -9.08 -10.94
C GLY A 59 0.28 -8.92 -11.65
N SER A 60 1.25 -8.37 -10.94
CA SER A 60 2.63 -8.25 -11.40
C SER A 60 3.59 -8.68 -10.30
N VAL A 61 4.70 -9.32 -10.68
CA VAL A 61 5.78 -9.65 -9.74
C VAL A 61 6.37 -8.35 -9.20
N ALA A 62 6.48 -8.24 -7.88
CA ALA A 62 7.05 -7.06 -7.23
C ALA A 62 8.53 -6.87 -7.58
N ASP A 63 9.01 -5.63 -7.51
CA ASP A 63 10.39 -5.29 -7.88
C ASP A 63 11.44 -5.78 -6.88
N THR A 64 11.03 -6.08 -5.66
CA THR A 64 11.93 -6.49 -4.59
C THR A 64 11.37 -7.66 -3.81
N LEU A 65 12.27 -8.45 -3.21
CA LEU A 65 11.87 -9.46 -2.23
C LEU A 65 11.28 -8.79 -0.98
N SER A 66 10.43 -9.54 -0.28
CA SER A 66 10.00 -9.15 1.07
C SER A 66 11.19 -9.08 2.03
N GLU A 67 10.98 -8.47 3.21
CA GLU A 67 11.98 -8.49 4.29
C GLU A 67 12.40 -9.92 4.69
N LYS A 68 11.53 -10.91 4.45
CA LYS A 68 11.79 -12.33 4.68
C LYS A 68 12.47 -13.04 3.50
N GLY A 69 12.77 -12.32 2.43
CA GLY A 69 13.37 -12.88 1.22
C GLY A 69 12.39 -13.68 0.36
N GLU A 70 11.09 -13.42 0.48
CA GLU A 70 10.04 -14.09 -0.31
C GLU A 70 9.72 -13.28 -1.57
N ILE A 71 9.42 -13.98 -2.66
CA ILE A 71 8.92 -13.36 -3.89
C ILE A 71 7.50 -12.91 -3.64
N GLN A 72 7.20 -11.67 -3.97
CA GLN A 72 5.88 -11.06 -3.79
C GLN A 72 5.22 -10.75 -5.12
N VAL A 73 3.90 -10.73 -5.12
CA VAL A 73 3.07 -10.29 -6.23
C VAL A 73 2.17 -9.15 -5.76
N CYS A 74 2.12 -8.10 -6.55
CA CYS A 74 1.20 -7.00 -6.39
C CYS A 74 -0.06 -7.32 -7.20
N LEU A 75 -1.16 -7.65 -6.53
CA LEU A 75 -2.48 -7.86 -7.14
C LEU A 75 -3.26 -6.56 -7.17
N SER A 76 -3.95 -6.28 -8.26
CA SER A 76 -4.80 -5.10 -8.39
C SER A 76 -6.10 -5.41 -9.11
N PHE A 77 -7.19 -4.76 -8.65
CA PHE A 77 -8.46 -4.75 -9.37
C PHE A 77 -8.56 -3.57 -10.32
N ALA A 78 -9.15 -3.81 -11.48
CA ALA A 78 -9.37 -2.82 -12.53
C ALA A 78 -10.82 -2.88 -13.08
N GLY A 79 -11.20 -1.87 -13.86
CA GLY A 79 -12.50 -1.79 -14.50
C GLY A 79 -13.63 -1.41 -13.53
N ASP A 80 -14.75 -2.14 -13.58
CA ASP A 80 -15.95 -1.82 -12.80
C ASP A 80 -15.85 -2.29 -11.34
N THR A 81 -14.97 -1.65 -10.58
CA THR A 81 -14.72 -1.98 -9.17
C THR A 81 -15.71 -1.33 -8.19
N LEU A 82 -16.50 -0.34 -8.64
CA LEU A 82 -17.36 0.44 -7.75
C LEU A 82 -18.46 -0.37 -7.08
N PRO A 83 -19.19 -1.27 -7.78
CA PRO A 83 -20.19 -2.14 -7.16
C PRO A 83 -19.60 -3.09 -6.12
N HIS A 84 -18.35 -3.53 -6.30
CA HIS A 84 -17.66 -4.54 -5.50
C HIS A 84 -16.77 -3.96 -4.39
N LYS A 85 -16.86 -2.65 -4.15
CA LYS A 85 -15.95 -1.92 -3.25
C LYS A 85 -15.84 -2.50 -1.84
N GLU A 86 -16.96 -2.89 -1.24
CA GLU A 86 -16.97 -3.41 0.13
C GLU A 86 -16.45 -4.85 0.19
N GLU A 87 -16.70 -5.67 -0.83
CA GLU A 87 -16.18 -7.03 -0.98
C GLU A 87 -14.64 -6.98 -1.17
N ILE A 88 -14.15 -6.08 -2.03
CA ILE A 88 -12.71 -5.85 -2.26
C ILE A 88 -12.01 -5.45 -0.97
N LYS A 89 -12.60 -4.56 -0.17
CA LYS A 89 -12.05 -4.19 1.14
C LYS A 89 -12.04 -5.37 2.12
N ALA A 90 -13.10 -6.17 2.14
CA ALA A 90 -13.19 -7.35 3.00
C ALA A 90 -12.09 -8.37 2.68
N LEU A 91 -11.65 -8.47 1.43
CA LEU A 91 -10.49 -9.26 1.00
C LEU A 91 -9.13 -8.64 1.39
N GLY A 92 -9.12 -7.46 2.02
CA GLY A 92 -7.92 -6.79 2.50
C GLY A 92 -7.19 -5.92 1.48
N TYR A 93 -7.81 -5.64 0.32
CA TYR A 93 -7.24 -4.70 -0.65
C TYR A 93 -7.40 -3.27 -0.16
N ARG A 94 -6.43 -2.42 -0.53
CA ARG A 94 -6.41 -1.00 -0.17
C ARG A 94 -6.38 -0.14 -1.43
N TRP A 95 -7.09 1.00 -1.39
CA TRP A 95 -7.04 1.99 -2.45
C TRP A 95 -5.75 2.79 -2.34
N THR A 96 -4.81 2.53 -3.24
CA THR A 96 -3.48 3.14 -3.25
C THR A 96 -2.95 3.22 -4.68
N ALA A 97 -1.75 3.77 -4.88
CA ALA A 97 -1.09 3.72 -6.16
C ALA A 97 -0.82 2.27 -6.58
N VAL A 98 -1.16 1.94 -7.82
CA VAL A 98 -0.94 0.61 -8.40
C VAL A 98 0.55 0.30 -8.47
N ASP A 99 1.36 1.31 -8.77
CA ASP A 99 2.82 1.26 -8.71
C ASP A 99 3.34 2.27 -7.68
N ALA A 100 3.88 1.76 -6.57
CA ALA A 100 4.42 2.58 -5.50
C ALA A 100 5.58 3.47 -5.97
N SER A 101 6.33 3.08 -7.02
CA SER A 101 7.42 3.88 -7.59
C SER A 101 6.89 5.17 -8.24
N GLN A 102 5.69 5.15 -8.81
CA GLN A 102 5.05 6.31 -9.41
C GLN A 102 4.76 7.42 -8.39
N MET A 103 4.55 7.07 -7.12
CA MET A 103 4.34 8.05 -6.04
C MET A 103 5.51 9.03 -5.89
N ALA A 104 6.72 8.61 -6.21
CA ALA A 104 7.92 9.44 -6.11
C ALA A 104 8.07 10.46 -7.26
N TYR A 105 7.51 10.16 -8.43
CA TYR A 105 7.77 10.91 -9.66
C TYR A 105 6.54 11.57 -10.28
N MET A 106 5.33 11.10 -9.98
CA MET A 106 4.11 11.60 -10.59
C MET A 106 3.26 12.42 -9.62
N ARG A 107 2.75 13.56 -10.08
CA ARG A 107 1.77 14.37 -9.32
C ARG A 107 0.43 13.64 -9.11
N LYS A 108 0.08 12.70 -9.99
CA LYS A 108 -1.14 11.89 -9.96
C LYS A 108 -0.78 10.48 -10.38
N PRO A 109 -0.39 9.61 -9.45
CA PRO A 109 -0.17 8.19 -9.75
C PRO A 109 -1.51 7.53 -10.10
N ASP A 110 -1.44 6.44 -10.86
CA ASP A 110 -2.60 5.59 -11.12
C ASP A 110 -3.03 4.92 -9.82
N MET A 111 -4.25 5.21 -9.39
CA MET A 111 -4.82 4.68 -8.15
C MET A 111 -5.68 3.47 -8.43
N GLY A 112 -5.57 2.45 -7.60
CA GLY A 112 -6.35 1.22 -7.71
C GLY A 112 -6.49 0.50 -6.38
N TRP A 113 -7.25 -0.58 -6.38
CA TRP A 113 -7.34 -1.51 -5.28
C TRP A 113 -6.18 -2.49 -5.35
N VAL A 114 -5.27 -2.42 -4.39
CA VAL A 114 -4.00 -3.15 -4.42
C VAL A 114 -3.82 -3.98 -3.16
N LYS A 115 -3.28 -5.18 -3.31
CA LYS A 115 -2.83 -6.06 -2.23
C LYS A 115 -1.52 -6.72 -2.65
N VAL A 116 -0.53 -6.70 -1.76
CA VAL A 116 0.73 -7.42 -1.97
C VAL A 116 0.67 -8.73 -1.21
N VAL A 117 0.97 -9.82 -1.89
CA VAL A 117 0.91 -11.18 -1.33
C VAL A 117 2.18 -11.95 -1.70
N PRO A 118 2.62 -12.94 -0.89
CA PRO A 118 3.64 -13.89 -1.30
C PRO A 118 3.21 -14.64 -2.58
N TYR A 119 4.15 -14.91 -3.46
CA TYR A 119 3.85 -15.61 -4.72
C TYR A 119 3.18 -16.98 -4.52
N GLU A 120 3.51 -17.68 -3.45
CA GLU A 120 2.91 -18.96 -3.09
C GLU A 120 1.41 -18.90 -2.78
N HIS A 121 0.89 -17.73 -2.41
CA HIS A 121 -0.53 -17.48 -2.13
C HIS A 121 -1.28 -16.84 -3.32
N LEU A 122 -0.62 -16.68 -4.47
CA LEU A 122 -1.20 -15.99 -5.64
C LEU A 122 -2.51 -16.64 -6.09
N GLU A 123 -2.51 -17.96 -6.26
CA GLU A 123 -3.69 -18.68 -6.77
C GLU A 123 -4.85 -18.65 -5.77
N GLU A 124 -4.57 -18.81 -4.48
CA GLU A 124 -5.58 -18.67 -3.41
C GLU A 124 -6.24 -17.29 -3.41
N GLU A 125 -5.44 -16.24 -3.60
CA GLU A 125 -5.97 -14.86 -3.65
C GLU A 125 -6.75 -14.59 -4.95
N LYS A 126 -6.35 -15.17 -6.07
CA LYS A 126 -7.14 -15.13 -7.32
C LYS A 126 -8.48 -15.84 -7.17
N GLU A 127 -8.52 -17.01 -6.55
CA GLU A 127 -9.77 -17.74 -6.29
C GLU A 127 -10.76 -16.92 -5.44
N LYS A 128 -10.26 -16.22 -4.41
CA LYS A 128 -11.07 -15.28 -3.61
C LYS A 128 -11.62 -14.13 -4.45
N ALA A 129 -10.83 -13.60 -5.39
CA ALA A 129 -11.28 -12.55 -6.30
C ALA A 129 -12.30 -13.07 -7.32
N PHE A 130 -12.13 -14.27 -7.84
CA PHE A 130 -13.11 -14.90 -8.74
C PHE A 130 -14.43 -15.20 -8.03
N ALA A 131 -14.40 -15.56 -6.74
CA ALA A 131 -15.59 -15.78 -5.94
C ALA A 131 -16.49 -14.55 -5.81
N ILE A 132 -15.93 -13.34 -5.88
CA ILE A 132 -16.69 -12.07 -5.91
C ILE A 132 -16.98 -11.57 -7.34
N GLY A 133 -16.75 -12.40 -8.36
CA GLY A 133 -17.11 -12.13 -9.75
C GLY A 133 -16.03 -11.47 -10.61
N ALA A 134 -14.80 -11.30 -10.11
CA ALA A 134 -13.70 -10.80 -10.91
C ALA A 134 -13.28 -11.81 -12.00
N LYS A 135 -12.78 -11.30 -13.11
CA LYS A 135 -12.16 -12.10 -14.17
C LYS A 135 -10.68 -11.76 -14.27
N GLU A 136 -9.88 -12.69 -14.73
CA GLU A 136 -8.47 -12.43 -14.97
C GLU A 136 -8.28 -11.44 -16.11
N THR A 137 -7.35 -10.47 -15.96
CA THR A 137 -6.98 -9.56 -17.04
C THR A 137 -6.27 -10.29 -18.15
N GLU A 138 -6.60 -9.99 -19.41
CA GLU A 138 -5.79 -10.41 -20.56
C GLU A 138 -4.44 -9.69 -20.51
N ILE A 139 -3.36 -10.46 -20.44
CA ILE A 139 -1.98 -9.95 -20.44
C ILE A 139 -1.41 -10.12 -21.85
N SER A 140 -0.82 -9.06 -22.41
CA SER A 140 -0.15 -9.16 -23.71
C SER A 140 1.06 -10.10 -23.63
N ASP A 141 1.44 -10.75 -24.75
CA ASP A 141 2.58 -11.65 -24.83
C ASP A 141 3.89 -11.00 -24.33
N ARG A 142 4.07 -9.71 -24.64
CA ARG A 142 5.23 -8.94 -24.18
C ARG A 142 5.23 -8.77 -22.65
N GLU A 143 4.09 -8.43 -22.09
CA GLU A 143 3.96 -8.24 -20.64
C GLU A 143 4.12 -9.57 -19.90
N LEU A 144 3.56 -10.65 -20.45
CA LEU A 144 3.77 -12.00 -19.93
C LEU A 144 5.26 -12.41 -19.97
N ALA A 145 5.98 -12.09 -21.06
CA ALA A 145 7.41 -12.33 -21.17
C ALA A 145 8.19 -11.55 -20.08
N ASN A 146 7.90 -10.25 -19.92
CA ASN A 146 8.52 -9.41 -18.89
C ASN A 146 8.27 -9.95 -17.47
N GLN A 147 7.05 -10.42 -17.18
CA GLN A 147 6.73 -11.00 -15.86
C GLN A 147 7.49 -12.32 -15.62
N LYS A 148 7.64 -13.16 -16.64
CA LYS A 148 8.44 -14.39 -16.54
C LYS A 148 9.91 -14.08 -16.28
N GLU A 149 10.48 -13.11 -16.99
CA GLU A 149 11.86 -12.64 -16.79
C GLU A 149 12.04 -12.13 -15.38
N ARG A 150 11.16 -11.24 -14.93
CA ARG A 150 11.16 -10.68 -13.57
C ARG A 150 11.10 -11.76 -12.50
N TYR A 151 10.24 -12.76 -12.69
CA TYR A 151 10.14 -13.88 -11.76
C TYR A 151 11.45 -14.68 -11.68
N GLN A 152 12.14 -14.90 -12.83
CA GLN A 152 13.43 -15.59 -12.84
C GLN A 152 14.53 -14.78 -12.12
N GLU A 153 14.53 -13.46 -12.26
CA GLU A 153 15.42 -12.57 -11.50
C GLU A 153 15.16 -12.69 -9.99
N MET A 154 13.89 -12.61 -9.56
CA MET A 154 13.51 -12.75 -8.16
C MET A 154 13.90 -14.11 -7.58
N LEU A 155 13.78 -15.21 -8.36
CA LEU A 155 14.26 -16.53 -7.96
C LEU A 155 15.77 -16.53 -7.71
N SER A 156 16.54 -15.86 -8.57
CA SER A 156 18.00 -15.77 -8.41
C SER A 156 18.37 -14.97 -7.15
N GLU A 157 17.73 -13.86 -6.92
CA GLU A 157 17.90 -13.03 -5.71
C GLU A 157 17.52 -13.79 -4.43
N GLN A 158 16.42 -14.54 -4.46
CA GLN A 158 15.99 -15.37 -3.34
C GLN A 158 17.00 -16.47 -3.02
N ARG A 159 17.61 -17.10 -4.05
CA ARG A 159 18.67 -18.09 -3.85
C ARG A 159 19.90 -17.46 -3.20
N ILE A 160 20.30 -16.27 -3.63
CA ILE A 160 21.41 -15.51 -3.03
C ILE A 160 21.09 -15.16 -1.58
N TYR A 161 19.89 -14.65 -1.32
CA TYR A 161 19.42 -14.32 0.03
C TYR A 161 19.49 -15.56 0.96
N LYS A 162 18.89 -16.68 0.57
CA LYS A 162 18.92 -17.94 1.32
C LYS A 162 20.35 -18.47 1.54
N ARG A 163 21.22 -18.33 0.54
CA ARG A 163 22.64 -18.73 0.68
C ARG A 163 23.37 -17.85 1.69
N ASN A 164 23.11 -16.56 1.69
CA ASN A 164 23.71 -15.61 2.62
C ASN A 164 23.23 -15.84 4.06
N LEU A 165 21.95 -16.17 4.24
CA LEU A 165 21.40 -16.58 5.54
C LEU A 165 22.11 -17.82 6.07
N ARG A 166 22.26 -18.88 5.23
CA ARG A 166 22.96 -20.11 5.62
C ARG A 166 24.43 -19.89 6.00
N LYS A 167 25.12 -18.95 5.32
CA LYS A 167 26.51 -18.59 5.65
C LYS A 167 26.62 -17.84 6.97
N LYS A 168 25.60 -17.12 7.40
CA LYS A 168 25.55 -16.37 8.65
C LYS A 168 25.01 -17.21 9.81
N ALA A 169 24.34 -18.34 9.53
CA ALA A 169 23.77 -19.16 10.58
C ALA A 169 24.86 -19.63 11.56
N PRO A 170 24.71 -19.39 12.85
CA PRO A 170 25.65 -19.86 13.85
C PRO A 170 25.67 -21.39 13.88
N GLN A 171 26.81 -21.97 14.31
CA GLN A 171 26.93 -23.42 14.47
C GLN A 171 25.87 -23.90 15.47
N ASP A 172 25.36 -25.12 15.25
CA ASP A 172 24.37 -25.75 16.14
C ASP A 172 25.03 -26.28 17.44
N THR A 173 25.28 -25.33 18.36
CA THR A 173 25.79 -25.60 19.71
C THR A 173 24.69 -25.35 20.74
N SER A 174 24.82 -25.95 21.94
CA SER A 174 23.88 -25.69 23.04
C SER A 174 23.76 -24.20 23.37
N GLU A 175 24.90 -23.51 23.42
CA GLU A 175 24.97 -22.07 23.68
C GLU A 175 24.18 -21.24 22.61
N ASN A 176 24.33 -21.60 21.34
CA ASN A 176 23.61 -20.91 20.27
C ASN A 176 22.10 -21.24 20.29
N ARG A 177 21.69 -22.44 20.71
CA ARG A 177 20.25 -22.75 20.90
C ARG A 177 19.65 -21.96 22.06
N GLU A 178 20.36 -21.86 23.19
CA GLU A 178 19.93 -21.03 24.32
C GLU A 178 19.82 -19.57 23.93
N LYS A 179 20.77 -19.06 23.15
CA LYS A 179 20.75 -17.68 22.65
C LYS A 179 19.61 -17.44 21.67
N GLN A 180 19.31 -18.38 20.78
CA GLN A 180 18.14 -18.35 19.90
C GLN A 180 16.86 -18.26 20.74
N GLN A 181 16.71 -19.13 21.74
CA GLN A 181 15.54 -19.14 22.62
C GLN A 181 15.40 -17.82 23.40
N MET A 182 16.49 -17.29 23.93
CA MET A 182 16.50 -15.98 24.61
C MET A 182 15.99 -14.84 23.69
N TYR A 183 16.42 -14.84 22.44
CA TYR A 183 15.93 -13.85 21.48
C TYR A 183 14.43 -14.02 21.18
N GLU A 184 13.98 -15.25 21.00
CA GLU A 184 12.57 -15.55 20.76
C GLU A 184 11.68 -15.15 21.94
N GLU A 185 12.08 -15.45 23.17
CA GLU A 185 11.37 -15.04 24.39
C GLU A 185 11.31 -13.51 24.50
N LYS A 186 12.45 -12.84 24.22
CA LYS A 186 12.50 -11.37 24.21
C LYS A 186 11.58 -10.78 23.15
N LEU A 187 11.56 -11.32 21.92
CA LEU A 187 10.65 -10.87 20.87
C LEU A 187 9.18 -11.08 21.26
N ARG A 188 8.84 -12.20 21.90
CA ARG A 188 7.47 -12.45 22.40
C ARG A 188 7.05 -11.44 23.47
N SER A 189 7.95 -11.13 24.41
CA SER A 189 7.68 -10.17 25.48
C SER A 189 7.49 -8.73 24.98
N LEU A 190 8.17 -8.39 23.88
CA LEU A 190 8.12 -7.06 23.28
C LEU A 190 7.08 -6.93 22.15
N CYS A 191 6.40 -8.05 21.76
CA CYS A 191 5.50 -8.06 20.60
C CYS A 191 4.53 -6.87 20.67
N PRO A 192 4.69 -5.84 19.81
CA PRO A 192 3.96 -4.59 19.95
C PRO A 192 2.52 -4.77 19.48
N VAL A 193 1.56 -4.59 20.38
CA VAL A 193 0.13 -4.56 20.05
C VAL A 193 -0.25 -3.12 19.71
N GLU A 194 -0.73 -2.91 18.49
CA GLU A 194 -1.13 -1.58 18.02
C GLU A 194 -2.33 -1.05 18.82
N PRO A 195 -2.22 0.11 19.51
CA PRO A 195 -3.33 0.72 20.22
C PRO A 195 -4.49 1.10 19.31
N ASP A 196 -5.72 1.00 19.81
CA ASP A 196 -6.95 1.23 19.04
C ASP A 196 -7.00 2.62 18.38
N VAL A 197 -6.46 3.62 19.05
CA VAL A 197 -6.46 5.02 18.58
C VAL A 197 -5.73 5.21 17.24
N ILE A 198 -4.77 4.34 16.93
CA ILE A 198 -3.99 4.38 15.69
C ILE A 198 -4.22 3.17 14.79
N ARG A 199 -5.00 2.18 15.24
CA ARG A 199 -5.17 0.90 14.55
C ARG A 199 -5.64 1.08 13.11
N GLY A 200 -4.85 0.57 12.16
CA GLY A 200 -5.15 0.65 10.74
C GLY A 200 -5.06 2.05 10.13
N LYS A 201 -4.50 3.04 10.84
CA LYS A 201 -4.32 4.41 10.37
C LYS A 201 -2.85 4.70 10.12
N TYR A 202 -2.57 5.49 9.10
CA TYR A 202 -1.23 6.04 8.94
C TYR A 202 -1.02 7.18 9.94
N TRP A 203 0.10 7.17 10.66
CA TRP A 203 0.50 8.25 11.54
C TRP A 203 2.04 8.39 11.59
N ASN A 204 2.51 9.56 12.00
CA ASN A 204 3.93 9.89 11.96
C ASN A 204 4.77 9.34 13.13
N GLU A 205 4.26 8.37 13.87
CA GLU A 205 4.91 7.72 15.03
C GLU A 205 5.38 8.73 16.11
N LYS A 206 4.65 9.83 16.27
CA LYS A 206 5.04 10.90 17.20
C LYS A 206 3.85 11.41 18.03
N VAL A 207 4.05 11.43 19.34
CA VAL A 207 3.11 12.03 20.29
C VAL A 207 3.57 13.44 20.63
N TYR A 208 2.74 14.43 20.39
CA TYR A 208 3.03 15.85 20.62
C TYR A 208 2.35 16.34 21.89
N GLY A 209 3.00 17.26 22.59
CA GLY A 209 2.42 17.93 23.75
C GLY A 209 3.03 17.51 25.09
N LYS A 210 2.40 18.00 26.16
CA LYS A 210 2.80 17.79 27.57
C LYS A 210 1.58 17.31 28.35
N ALA A 211 1.78 16.88 29.59
CA ALA A 211 0.74 16.39 30.50
C ALA A 211 -0.56 17.20 30.42
N GLY A 212 -1.67 16.53 30.23
CA GLY A 212 -3.00 17.10 30.08
C GLY A 212 -3.36 17.64 28.68
N ARG A 213 -2.43 17.67 27.71
CA ARG A 213 -2.70 18.14 26.33
C ARG A 213 -1.81 17.44 25.32
N TYR A 214 -2.17 16.22 24.98
CA TYR A 214 -1.47 15.45 23.93
C TYR A 214 -2.26 15.42 22.62
N SER A 215 -1.54 15.32 21.51
CA SER A 215 -2.12 15.12 20.18
C SER A 215 -1.25 14.23 19.33
N ILE A 216 -1.88 13.52 18.40
CA ILE A 216 -1.28 12.73 17.33
C ILE A 216 -1.87 13.15 15.99
N TYR A 217 -1.27 12.71 14.90
CA TYR A 217 -1.72 13.05 13.55
C TYR A 217 -1.98 11.77 12.72
N PRO A 218 -3.06 11.02 13.01
CA PRO A 218 -3.49 9.92 12.15
C PRO A 218 -4.08 10.49 10.86
N ASP A 219 -3.70 9.91 9.72
CA ASP A 219 -4.16 10.31 8.39
C ASP A 219 -4.03 11.83 8.13
N SER A 220 -2.94 12.43 8.63
CA SER A 220 -2.61 13.86 8.52
C SER A 220 -3.60 14.81 9.22
N LYS A 221 -4.50 14.30 10.05
CA LYS A 221 -5.45 15.11 10.86
C LYS A 221 -5.00 15.14 12.31
N ARG A 222 -5.10 16.32 12.95
CA ARG A 222 -4.84 16.46 14.39
C ARG A 222 -5.93 15.74 15.18
N PHE A 223 -5.50 14.91 16.12
CA PHE A 223 -6.37 14.18 17.02
C PHE A 223 -5.87 14.38 18.46
N GLU A 224 -6.73 14.87 19.35
CA GLU A 224 -6.42 15.03 20.78
C GLU A 224 -6.62 13.70 21.50
N ILE A 225 -5.67 13.35 22.36
CA ILE A 225 -5.65 12.09 23.10
C ILE A 225 -5.48 12.34 24.60
N SER A 226 -5.98 11.41 25.40
CA SER A 226 -5.84 11.43 26.85
C SER A 226 -4.39 11.16 27.30
N ASP A 227 -4.10 11.44 28.56
CA ASP A 227 -2.81 11.12 29.17
C ASP A 227 -2.54 9.60 29.19
N GLU A 228 -3.58 8.80 29.37
CA GLU A 228 -3.50 7.33 29.34
C GLU A 228 -3.16 6.83 27.94
N GLU A 229 -3.86 7.32 26.92
CA GLU A 229 -3.59 6.99 25.52
C GLU A 229 -2.19 7.43 25.09
N ALA A 230 -1.76 8.63 25.53
CA ALA A 230 -0.42 9.12 25.25
C ALA A 230 0.66 8.24 25.90
N THR A 231 0.42 7.76 27.11
CA THR A 231 1.32 6.84 27.82
C THR A 231 1.36 5.47 27.12
N ALA A 232 0.21 4.93 26.74
CA ALA A 232 0.12 3.67 25.97
C ALA A 232 0.84 3.76 24.62
N LEU A 233 0.67 4.87 23.89
CA LEU A 233 1.36 5.10 22.61
C LEU A 233 2.88 5.24 22.77
N LYS A 234 3.35 5.95 23.80
CA LYS A 234 4.80 6.05 24.08
C LYS A 234 5.41 4.70 24.43
N LYS A 235 4.69 3.89 25.23
CA LYS A 235 5.11 2.53 25.54
C LYS A 235 5.16 1.68 24.25
N TYR A 236 4.10 1.70 23.45
CA TYR A 236 4.06 0.98 22.16
C TYR A 236 5.22 1.35 21.26
N LEU A 237 5.56 2.65 21.12
CA LEU A 237 6.69 3.11 20.32
C LEU A 237 8.04 2.58 20.86
N SER A 238 8.20 2.60 22.19
CA SER A 238 9.39 2.07 22.86
C SER A 238 9.54 0.58 22.64
N ASP A 239 8.47 -0.19 22.87
CA ASP A 239 8.47 -1.66 22.70
C ASP A 239 8.72 -2.03 21.23
N ARG A 240 8.10 -1.28 20.29
CA ARG A 240 8.30 -1.47 18.84
C ARG A 240 9.75 -1.16 18.41
N ALA A 241 10.36 -0.11 18.97
CA ALA A 241 11.75 0.23 18.69
C ALA A 241 12.71 -0.86 19.19
N GLU A 242 12.50 -1.35 20.41
CA GLU A 242 13.32 -2.41 21.00
C GLU A 242 13.07 -3.77 20.28
N TYR A 243 11.83 -4.03 19.87
CA TYR A 243 11.50 -5.21 19.06
C TYR A 243 12.27 -5.19 17.72
N ARG A 244 12.23 -4.08 16.99
CA ARG A 244 12.97 -3.91 15.72
C ARG A 244 14.48 -4.07 15.92
N LYS A 245 15.03 -3.47 17.00
CA LYS A 245 16.44 -3.58 17.34
C LYS A 245 16.84 -5.03 17.67
N THR A 246 16.03 -5.73 18.45
CA THR A 246 16.27 -7.13 18.80
C THR A 246 16.23 -8.02 17.57
N LYS A 247 15.21 -7.83 16.69
CA LYS A 247 15.10 -8.55 15.43
C LYS A 247 16.32 -8.34 14.54
N LYS A 248 16.73 -7.08 14.36
CA LYS A 248 17.92 -6.74 13.57
C LYS A 248 19.19 -7.37 14.13
N LYS A 249 19.38 -7.33 15.46
CA LYS A 249 20.53 -7.96 16.11
C LYS A 249 20.55 -9.48 15.91
N MET A 250 19.39 -10.13 16.02
CA MET A 250 19.23 -11.55 15.76
C MET A 250 19.63 -11.91 14.32
N GLU A 251 19.20 -11.10 13.33
CA GLU A 251 19.56 -11.24 11.92
C GLU A 251 21.05 -11.00 11.66
N GLU A 252 21.64 -9.97 12.29
CA GLU A 252 23.08 -9.65 12.16
C GLU A 252 23.97 -10.77 12.71
N GLU A 253 23.54 -11.41 13.79
CA GLU A 253 24.23 -12.55 14.40
C GLU A 253 23.94 -13.88 13.67
N GLY A 254 23.05 -13.87 12.67
CA GLY A 254 22.73 -15.02 11.83
C GLY A 254 21.71 -16.00 12.40
N PHE A 255 21.05 -15.63 13.49
CA PHE A 255 19.96 -16.43 14.07
C PHE A 255 18.69 -16.34 13.24
N VAL A 256 17.86 -17.38 13.33
CA VAL A 256 16.61 -17.46 12.57
C VAL A 256 15.53 -16.61 13.25
N VAL A 257 15.05 -15.60 12.56
CA VAL A 257 13.87 -14.84 13.01
C VAL A 257 12.63 -15.70 12.82
N PRO A 258 11.82 -15.93 13.88
CA PRO A 258 10.60 -16.72 13.77
C PRO A 258 9.58 -16.09 12.81
N ALA A 259 8.79 -16.92 12.12
CA ALA A 259 7.81 -16.45 11.15
C ALA A 259 6.68 -15.57 11.77
N TRP A 260 6.48 -15.70 13.09
CA TRP A 260 5.50 -14.88 13.84
C TRP A 260 6.05 -13.51 14.29
N ALA A 261 7.36 -13.26 14.15
CA ALA A 261 8.04 -12.06 14.63
C ALA A 261 8.10 -10.91 13.60
#